data_e24f11a5c225eadfdc91c3fda65177f6
#
_entry.id   e24f11a5c225eadfdc91c3fda65177f6
#
_cell.length_a   1.000
_cell.length_b   1.000
_cell.length_c   1.000
_cell.angle_alpha   90.00
_cell.angle_beta   90.00
_cell.angle_gamma   90.00
#
_symmetry.space_group_name_H-M   'P 1'
#
loop_
_entity.id
_entity.type
_entity.pdbx_description
1 polymer ?
#
loop_
_entity_poly.entity_id
_entity_poly.type
_entity_poly.pdbx_seq_one_letter_code
_entity_poly.pdbx_strand_id
1 'polypeptide(L)'
;MESKWSCKLTRNAEADLDSILRYLAVELANPNAAAAFADKLQAAMEEACTFPESGSLVINEYLPNTGVRKKVIGNYLMYYLPDPAEETVSVLRIVYGRRNIDEILRYIGI
;
A
#
# COMPACT_ATOMS: atom_id res chain seq x y z
N MET A 1 13.77 9.58 -21.39
CA MET A 1 13.28 8.33 -20.83
C MET A 1 13.21 8.44 -19.32
N GLU A 2 12.04 8.25 -18.78
CA GLU A 2 11.87 8.37 -17.35
C GLU A 2 12.42 7.15 -16.63
N SER A 3 13.18 7.39 -15.57
CA SER A 3 13.64 6.30 -14.74
C SER A 3 12.56 6.01 -13.70
N LYS A 4 12.25 4.73 -13.57
CA LYS A 4 11.27 4.26 -12.61
C LYS A 4 11.99 3.94 -11.29
N TRP A 5 11.44 4.40 -10.19
CA TRP A 5 11.98 4.06 -8.87
C TRP A 5 11.72 2.59 -8.54
N SER A 6 12.48 2.06 -7.61
CA SER A 6 12.25 0.72 -7.09
C SER A 6 11.08 0.73 -6.12
N CYS A 7 10.33 -0.37 -6.06
CA CYS A 7 9.23 -0.50 -5.12
C CYS A 7 9.46 -1.74 -4.26
N LYS A 8 9.26 -1.60 -2.96
CA LYS A 8 9.42 -2.72 -2.03
C LYS A 8 8.28 -2.76 -1.04
N LEU A 9 7.99 -3.95 -0.54
CA LEU A 9 7.02 -4.15 0.52
C LEU A 9 7.79 -4.29 1.84
N THR A 10 7.34 -3.58 2.87
CA THR A 10 7.85 -3.82 4.22
C THR A 10 7.35 -5.17 4.69
N ARG A 11 7.95 -5.68 5.78
CA ARG A 11 7.51 -6.94 6.37
C ARG A 11 6.03 -6.91 6.74
N ASN A 12 5.56 -5.79 7.27
CA ASN A 12 4.15 -5.62 7.62
C ASN A 12 3.25 -5.64 6.39
N ALA A 13 3.69 -4.99 5.30
CA ALA A 13 2.92 -4.99 4.05
C ALA A 13 2.88 -6.39 3.43
N GLU A 14 3.97 -7.14 3.50
CA GLU A 14 3.99 -8.52 3.02
C GLU A 14 3.00 -9.39 3.80
N ALA A 15 2.97 -9.24 5.12
CA ALA A 15 2.03 -9.97 5.97
C ALA A 15 0.59 -9.59 5.65
N ASP A 16 0.33 -8.29 5.41
CA ASP A 16 -0.99 -7.82 5.01
C ASP A 16 -1.41 -8.47 3.69
N LEU A 17 -0.50 -8.49 2.72
CA LEU A 17 -0.79 -9.06 1.40
C LEU A 17 -1.12 -10.54 1.49
N ASP A 18 -0.32 -11.30 2.25
CA ASP A 18 -0.57 -12.72 2.46
C ASP A 18 -1.94 -12.96 3.07
N SER A 19 -2.30 -12.15 4.08
CA SER A 19 -3.60 -12.26 4.75
C SER A 19 -4.75 -11.96 3.80
N ILE A 20 -4.61 -10.92 2.98
CA ILE A 20 -5.65 -10.52 2.02
C ILE A 20 -5.84 -11.61 0.97
N LEU A 21 -4.76 -12.10 0.39
CA LEU A 21 -4.85 -13.13 -0.65
C LEU A 21 -5.47 -14.42 -0.10
N ARG A 22 -5.09 -14.81 1.12
CA ARG A 22 -5.65 -15.99 1.76
C ARG A 22 -7.14 -15.79 2.04
N TYR A 23 -7.52 -14.62 2.53
CA TYR A 23 -8.92 -14.31 2.79
C TYR A 23 -9.76 -14.44 1.52
N LEU A 24 -9.32 -13.83 0.44
CA LEU A 24 -10.05 -13.84 -0.83
C LEU A 24 -10.08 -15.24 -1.46
N ALA A 25 -8.95 -15.93 -1.50
CA ALA A 25 -8.86 -17.21 -2.18
C ALA A 25 -9.49 -18.35 -1.38
N VAL A 26 -9.28 -18.37 -0.07
CA VAL A 26 -9.70 -19.48 0.80
C VAL A 26 -10.99 -19.18 1.53
N GLU A 27 -11.02 -18.09 2.32
CA GLU A 27 -12.20 -17.77 3.14
C GLU A 27 -13.42 -17.45 2.28
N LEU A 28 -13.23 -16.66 1.22
CA LEU A 28 -14.32 -16.34 0.29
C LEU A 28 -14.38 -17.31 -0.88
N ALA A 29 -13.49 -18.30 -0.93
CA ALA A 29 -13.41 -19.29 -1.98
C ALA A 29 -13.47 -18.64 -3.38
N ASN A 30 -12.77 -17.52 -3.55
CA ASN A 30 -12.80 -16.74 -4.79
C ASN A 30 -11.38 -16.44 -5.28
N PRO A 31 -10.70 -17.44 -5.90
CA PRO A 31 -9.33 -17.23 -6.39
C PRO A 31 -9.26 -16.17 -7.50
N ASN A 32 -10.34 -15.96 -8.25
CA ASN A 32 -10.35 -14.89 -9.25
C ASN A 32 -10.27 -13.51 -8.61
N ALA A 33 -10.94 -13.33 -7.48
CA ALA A 33 -10.85 -12.06 -6.74
C ALA A 33 -9.45 -11.85 -6.19
N ALA A 34 -8.79 -12.91 -5.73
CA ALA A 34 -7.42 -12.84 -5.25
C ALA A 34 -6.46 -12.42 -6.38
N ALA A 35 -6.61 -13.03 -7.55
CA ALA A 35 -5.80 -12.68 -8.71
C ALA A 35 -6.04 -11.24 -9.16
N ALA A 36 -7.31 -10.81 -9.19
CA ALA A 36 -7.65 -9.44 -9.56
C ALA A 36 -7.06 -8.43 -8.58
N PHE A 37 -7.09 -8.74 -7.29
CA PHE A 37 -6.48 -7.86 -6.28
C PHE A 37 -4.97 -7.75 -6.50
N ALA A 38 -4.29 -8.87 -6.73
CA ALA A 38 -2.85 -8.87 -6.96
C ALA A 38 -2.48 -8.01 -8.18
N ASP A 39 -3.27 -8.09 -9.26
CA ASP A 39 -3.04 -7.27 -10.45
C ASP A 39 -3.23 -5.80 -10.17
N LYS A 40 -4.27 -5.44 -9.41
CA LYS A 40 -4.54 -4.05 -9.05
C LYS A 40 -3.45 -3.49 -8.14
N LEU A 41 -2.97 -4.30 -7.21
CA LEU A 41 -1.87 -3.91 -6.33
C LEU A 41 -0.61 -3.65 -7.14
N GLN A 42 -0.28 -4.54 -8.06
CA GLN A 42 0.89 -4.38 -8.91
C GLN A 42 0.81 -3.09 -9.72
N ALA A 43 -0.35 -2.83 -10.33
CA ALA A 43 -0.55 -1.60 -11.10
C ALA A 43 -0.39 -0.35 -10.23
N ALA A 44 -0.93 -0.38 -9.00
CA ALA A 44 -0.80 0.75 -8.07
C ALA A 44 0.66 0.97 -7.66
N MET A 45 1.41 -0.11 -7.44
CA MET A 45 2.82 -0.02 -7.09
C MET A 45 3.64 0.55 -8.26
N GLU A 46 3.36 0.11 -9.48
CA GLU A 46 4.03 0.63 -10.66
C GLU A 46 3.75 2.12 -10.86
N GLU A 47 2.52 2.53 -10.65
CA GLU A 47 2.16 3.94 -10.74
C GLU A 47 2.90 4.77 -9.69
N ALA A 48 2.98 4.26 -8.46
CA ALA A 48 3.70 4.94 -7.39
C ALA A 48 5.19 5.04 -7.68
N CYS A 49 5.79 4.04 -8.33
CA CYS A 49 7.20 4.05 -8.69
C CYS A 49 7.49 4.99 -9.87
N THR A 50 6.51 5.18 -10.75
CA THR A 50 6.65 6.10 -11.87
C THR A 50 6.34 7.54 -11.44
N PHE A 51 5.30 7.71 -10.62
CA PHE A 51 4.86 9.00 -10.09
C PHE A 51 4.71 8.88 -8.57
N PRO A 52 5.80 9.03 -7.81
CA PRO A 52 5.74 8.81 -6.36
C PRO A 52 4.74 9.69 -5.61
N GLU A 53 4.39 10.85 -6.18
CA GLU A 53 3.43 11.76 -5.57
C GLU A 53 2.01 11.55 -6.06
N SER A 54 1.75 10.46 -6.81
CA SER A 54 0.42 10.20 -7.37
C SER A 54 -0.62 9.85 -6.33
N GLY A 55 -0.23 9.28 -5.18
CA GLY A 55 -1.16 9.01 -4.10
C GLY A 55 -1.44 10.24 -3.26
N SER A 56 -2.53 10.21 -2.51
CA SER A 56 -2.92 11.31 -1.63
C SER A 56 -2.03 11.36 -0.39
N LEU A 57 -1.57 12.55 -0.06
CA LEU A 57 -0.76 12.74 1.14
C LEU A 57 -1.61 12.48 2.39
N VAL A 58 -1.07 11.71 3.33
CA VAL A 58 -1.74 11.40 4.58
C VAL A 58 -1.24 12.36 5.65
N ILE A 59 -2.15 13.21 6.15
CA ILE A 59 -1.82 14.17 7.20
C ILE A 59 -2.87 14.02 8.30
N ASN A 60 -2.44 13.57 9.48
CA ASN A 60 -3.30 13.49 10.65
C ASN A 60 -2.44 13.56 11.90
N GLU A 61 -3.08 13.41 13.06
CA GLU A 61 -2.38 13.54 14.35
C GLU A 61 -1.31 12.46 14.58
N TYR A 62 -1.43 11.30 13.89
CA TYR A 62 -0.48 10.20 14.03
C TYR A 62 0.67 10.27 13.05
N LEU A 63 0.46 10.95 11.91
CA LEU A 63 1.45 11.04 10.84
C LEU A 63 1.60 12.47 10.30
N PRO A 64 1.85 13.45 11.17
CA PRO A 64 2.01 14.83 10.69
C PRO A 64 3.32 14.97 9.92
N ASN A 65 3.25 15.46 8.69
CA ASN A 65 4.42 15.81 7.88
C ASN A 65 5.43 14.67 7.67
N THR A 66 4.95 13.42 7.59
CA THR A 66 5.84 12.28 7.38
C THR A 66 6.09 11.98 5.91
N GLY A 67 5.25 12.51 5.01
CA GLY A 67 5.35 12.22 3.59
C GLY A 67 4.66 10.93 3.17
N VAL A 68 4.00 10.26 4.09
CA VAL A 68 3.24 9.04 3.77
C VAL A 68 2.08 9.38 2.85
N ARG A 69 1.89 8.56 1.83
CA ARG A 69 0.80 8.69 0.86
C ARG A 69 -0.03 7.43 0.83
N LYS A 70 -1.24 7.53 0.28
CA LYS A 70 -2.14 6.38 0.14
C LYS A 70 -2.75 6.32 -1.23
N LYS A 71 -3.04 5.10 -1.68
CA LYS A 71 -3.78 4.82 -2.90
C LYS A 71 -4.91 3.85 -2.58
N VAL A 72 -6.03 4.00 -3.28
CA VAL A 72 -7.16 3.09 -3.16
C VAL A 72 -6.94 1.91 -4.11
N ILE A 73 -7.09 0.70 -3.60
CA ILE A 73 -7.00 -0.53 -4.38
C ILE A 73 -8.28 -1.33 -4.11
N GLY A 74 -9.32 -1.10 -4.92
CA GLY A 74 -10.63 -1.69 -4.66
C GLY A 74 -11.17 -1.22 -3.30
N ASN A 75 -11.39 -2.16 -2.39
CA ASN A 75 -11.86 -1.86 -1.04
C ASN A 75 -10.73 -1.70 -0.03
N TYR A 76 -9.47 -1.69 -0.50
CA TYR A 76 -8.30 -1.63 0.35
C TYR A 76 -7.55 -0.33 0.13
N LEU A 77 -6.71 0.02 1.09
CA LEU A 77 -5.83 1.19 1.02
C LEU A 77 -4.39 0.71 1.12
N MET A 78 -3.55 1.25 0.23
CA MET A 78 -2.11 1.01 0.25
C MET A 78 -1.43 2.28 0.77
N TYR A 79 -0.78 2.17 1.93
CA TYR A 79 0.03 3.26 2.49
C TYR A 79 1.46 3.07 2.05
N TYR A 80 2.08 4.12 1.53
CA TYR A 80 3.46 4.03 1.06
C TYR A 80 4.23 5.31 1.36
N LEU A 81 5.54 5.18 1.39
CA LEU A 81 6.44 6.30 1.67
C LEU A 81 7.47 6.39 0.54
N PRO A 82 7.43 7.48 -0.24
CA PRO A 82 8.48 7.74 -1.24
C PRO A 82 9.77 8.18 -0.55
N ASP A 83 10.89 7.65 -1.01
CA ASP A 83 12.22 8.05 -0.54
C ASP A 83 13.03 8.55 -1.74
N PRO A 84 13.07 9.87 -1.97
CA PRO A 84 13.79 10.43 -3.11
C PRO A 84 15.29 10.15 -3.09
N ALA A 85 15.90 10.10 -1.90
CA ALA A 85 17.33 9.85 -1.78
C ALA A 85 17.70 8.47 -2.30
N GLU A 86 16.86 7.47 -2.04
CA GLU A 86 17.09 6.10 -2.47
C GLU A 86 16.34 5.76 -3.76
N GLU A 87 15.55 6.68 -4.28
CA GLU A 87 14.67 6.46 -5.43
C GLU A 87 13.85 5.17 -5.24
N THR A 88 13.26 5.02 -4.05
CA THR A 88 12.51 3.85 -3.64
C THR A 88 11.17 4.24 -3.06
N VAL A 89 10.16 3.45 -3.38
CA VAL A 89 8.84 3.54 -2.74
C VAL A 89 8.71 2.34 -1.81
N SER A 90 8.50 2.62 -0.53
CA SER A 90 8.26 1.57 0.47
C SER A 90 6.78 1.47 0.76
N VAL A 91 6.17 0.32 0.47
CA VAL A 91 4.79 0.06 0.82
C VAL A 91 4.76 -0.34 2.29
N LEU A 92 4.12 0.48 3.13
CA LEU A 92 4.15 0.32 4.58
C LEU A 92 3.06 -0.62 5.08
N ARG A 93 1.83 -0.45 4.57
CA ARG A 93 0.68 -1.27 4.97
C ARG A 93 -0.32 -1.37 3.83
N ILE A 94 -1.07 -2.46 3.82
CA ILE A 94 -2.21 -2.65 2.92
C ILE A 94 -3.37 -3.09 3.82
N VAL A 95 -4.41 -2.25 3.92
CA VAL A 95 -5.48 -2.48 4.89
C VAL A 95 -6.85 -2.32 4.25
N TYR A 96 -7.83 -3.02 4.81
CA TYR A 96 -9.21 -2.86 4.38
C TYR A 96 -9.68 -1.45 4.75
N GLY A 97 -10.22 -0.72 3.77
CA GLY A 97 -10.52 0.70 3.94
C GLY A 97 -11.60 1.05 4.95
N ARG A 98 -12.35 0.04 5.44
CA ARG A 98 -13.38 0.24 6.46
C ARG A 98 -12.90 -0.03 7.88
N ARG A 99 -11.64 -0.42 8.05
CA ARG A 99 -11.09 -0.64 9.39
C ARG A 99 -10.83 0.71 10.05
N ASN A 100 -10.59 0.68 11.36
CA ASN A 100 -10.20 1.88 12.09
C ASN A 100 -8.81 2.30 11.65
N ILE A 101 -8.77 3.18 10.68
CA ILE A 101 -7.53 3.65 10.05
C ILE A 101 -6.65 4.38 11.07
N ASP A 102 -7.25 5.17 11.95
CA ASP A 102 -6.51 5.93 12.96
C ASP A 102 -5.70 5.01 13.85
N GLU A 103 -6.32 3.90 14.29
CA GLU A 103 -5.62 2.93 15.13
C GLU A 103 -4.49 2.25 14.35
N ILE A 104 -4.73 1.90 13.10
CA ILE A 104 -3.73 1.26 12.25
C ILE A 104 -2.52 2.18 12.04
N LEU A 105 -2.74 3.47 11.85
CA LEU A 105 -1.68 4.44 11.62
C LEU A 105 -0.72 4.56 12.80
N ARG A 106 -1.17 4.27 14.02
CA ARG A 106 -0.30 4.27 15.19
C ARG A 106 0.82 3.24 15.08
N TYR A 107 0.60 2.17 14.32
CA TYR A 107 1.51 1.03 14.23
C TYR A 107 2.25 0.96 12.91
N ILE A 108 2.24 2.01 12.10
CA ILE A 108 2.97 2.02 10.85
C ILE A 108 4.48 2.05 11.09
N GLY A 109 4.92 2.59 12.21
CA GLY A 109 6.32 2.48 12.61
C GLY A 109 7.28 3.38 11.85
N ILE A 110 6.86 4.59 11.59
CA ILE A 110 7.70 5.57 10.90
C ILE A 110 8.43 6.45 11.89
#